data_74671620e905baae9a8ce7d24a5ec3bf
#
_entry.id   74671620e905baae9a8ce7d24a5ec3bf
#
_cell.length_a   1.000
_cell.length_b   1.000
_cell.length_c   1.000
_cell.angle_alpha   90.00
_cell.angle_beta   90.00
_cell.angle_gamma   90.00
#
_symmetry.space_group_name_H-M   'P 1'
#
loop_
_entity.id
_entity.type
_entity.pdbx_description
1 polymer ?
#
loop_
_entity_poly.entity_id
_entity_poly.type
_entity_poly.pdbx_seq_one_letter_code
_entity_poly.pdbx_strand_id
1 'polypeptide(L)'
;MRVSGIPMRDQRLVVYGSGTAGVADQLHDAMVRDGADEEQATAQIWLVDPGETDGWAADGDGSRLLETVRRVKPTILLGTSTVPGAFTQEVVEAMGVGTERPIVLPLSNPTSQIEAMPADIIAWTQGKALVATGIPVEPVDHGGTIYRIGQANNALLYPGSGLRTIVAGASRVTDGMLRAAAEAVAGQVDAAQPGAALLPPVEELRESSAVTAVAVVQAAIDEGVAVDRPSDPHQAVRARMWQPGCDKQGDATA
;
A
#
# COMPACT_ATOMS: atom_id res chain seq x y z
N MET A 1 -12.67 2.69 -7.15
CA MET A 1 -11.91 1.69 -6.37
C MET A 1 -12.74 0.44 -6.16
N ARG A 2 -12.12 -0.75 -6.19
CA ARG A 2 -12.87 -2.02 -6.13
C ARG A 2 -13.44 -2.35 -4.76
N VAL A 3 -12.97 -1.74 -3.68
CA VAL A 3 -13.29 -2.19 -2.31
C VAL A 3 -14.04 -1.17 -1.45
N SER A 4 -13.78 0.12 -1.55
CA SER A 4 -14.49 1.15 -0.77
C SER A 4 -15.79 1.61 -1.44
N GLY A 5 -15.99 1.28 -2.72
CA GLY A 5 -17.13 1.77 -3.52
C GLY A 5 -16.99 3.22 -3.98
N ILE A 6 -15.95 3.95 -3.54
CA ILE A 6 -15.71 5.36 -3.89
C ILE A 6 -14.71 5.42 -5.04
N PRO A 7 -14.96 6.13 -6.16
CA PRO A 7 -14.00 6.36 -7.23
C PRO A 7 -12.72 6.99 -6.71
N MET A 8 -11.59 6.74 -7.40
CA MET A 8 -10.29 7.27 -6.96
C MET A 8 -10.29 8.80 -6.95
N ARG A 9 -10.89 9.44 -7.95
CA ARG A 9 -11.02 10.89 -8.06
C ARG A 9 -11.82 11.56 -6.94
N ASP A 10 -12.63 10.78 -6.20
CA ASP A 10 -13.49 11.29 -5.12
C ASP A 10 -12.95 10.93 -3.73
N GLN A 11 -11.77 10.29 -3.65
CA GLN A 11 -11.14 9.95 -2.38
C GLN A 11 -10.60 11.21 -1.70
N ARG A 12 -10.65 11.22 -0.37
CA ARG A 12 -10.02 12.24 0.47
C ARG A 12 -9.01 11.56 1.37
N LEU A 13 -7.77 12.01 1.29
CA LEU A 13 -6.62 11.39 1.96
C LEU A 13 -6.11 12.28 3.08
N VAL A 14 -6.00 11.74 4.27
CA VAL A 14 -5.17 12.29 5.34
C VAL A 14 -3.97 11.40 5.55
N VAL A 15 -2.79 11.99 5.48
CA VAL A 15 -1.51 11.34 5.74
C VAL A 15 -0.95 11.92 7.03
N TYR A 16 -0.65 11.05 7.99
CA TYR A 16 -0.07 11.40 9.27
C TYR A 16 1.38 10.92 9.35
N GLY A 17 2.32 11.86 9.28
CA GLY A 17 3.76 11.62 9.27
C GLY A 17 4.48 12.15 8.04
N SER A 18 5.76 12.46 8.16
CA SER A 18 6.60 13.12 7.13
C SER A 18 7.09 12.17 6.01
N GLY A 19 7.05 10.86 6.23
CA GLY A 19 7.64 9.86 5.32
C GLY A 19 6.85 9.55 4.04
N THR A 20 5.77 10.24 3.73
CA THR A 20 4.77 9.83 2.74
C THR A 20 4.53 10.79 1.57
N ALA A 21 5.39 11.76 1.34
CA ALA A 21 5.26 12.66 0.19
C ALA A 21 5.14 11.87 -1.12
N GLY A 22 6.00 10.87 -1.35
CA GLY A 22 5.92 10.03 -2.55
C GLY A 22 4.66 9.16 -2.66
N VAL A 23 4.03 8.79 -1.54
CA VAL A 23 2.72 8.11 -1.57
C VAL A 23 1.62 9.09 -1.95
N ALA A 24 1.67 10.31 -1.41
CA ALA A 24 0.73 11.38 -1.76
C ALA A 24 0.80 11.71 -3.25
N ASP A 25 2.01 11.85 -3.81
CA ASP A 25 2.23 12.10 -5.25
C ASP A 25 1.63 10.99 -6.13
N GLN A 26 1.87 9.71 -5.78
CA GLN A 26 1.32 8.58 -6.53
C GLN A 26 -0.22 8.52 -6.46
N LEU A 27 -0.81 8.89 -5.32
CA LEU A 27 -2.27 8.95 -5.16
C LEU A 27 -2.86 10.15 -5.88
N HIS A 28 -2.21 11.30 -5.84
CA HIS A 28 -2.55 12.48 -6.65
C HIS A 28 -2.63 12.12 -8.13
N ASP A 29 -1.57 11.52 -8.67
CA ASP A 29 -1.53 11.07 -10.06
C ASP A 29 -2.62 10.06 -10.38
N ALA A 30 -2.95 9.16 -9.43
CA ALA A 30 -4.03 8.22 -9.61
C ALA A 30 -5.41 8.90 -9.65
N MET A 31 -5.62 9.96 -8.84
CA MET A 31 -6.83 10.77 -8.86
C MET A 31 -6.99 11.50 -10.20
N VAL A 32 -5.92 12.13 -10.69
CA VAL A 32 -5.92 12.84 -11.98
C VAL A 32 -6.22 11.87 -13.14
N ARG A 33 -5.61 10.70 -13.15
CA ARG A 33 -5.90 9.66 -14.17
C ARG A 33 -7.33 9.14 -14.10
N ASP A 34 -7.97 9.14 -12.92
CA ASP A 34 -9.39 8.76 -12.76
C ASP A 34 -10.36 9.88 -13.09
N GLY A 35 -9.84 11.06 -13.51
CA GLY A 35 -10.60 12.18 -14.05
C GLY A 35 -10.79 13.37 -13.10
N ALA A 36 -10.06 13.46 -11.99
CA ALA A 36 -9.93 14.70 -11.25
C ALA A 36 -9.04 15.68 -12.01
N ASP A 37 -9.28 16.99 -11.91
CA ASP A 37 -8.26 17.97 -12.29
C ASP A 37 -7.16 18.06 -11.21
N GLU A 38 -6.00 18.62 -11.55
CA GLU A 38 -4.84 18.67 -10.65
C GLU A 38 -5.10 19.51 -9.40
N GLU A 39 -5.87 20.59 -9.50
CA GLU A 39 -6.24 21.43 -8.36
C GLU A 39 -7.16 20.67 -7.41
N GLN A 40 -8.15 19.97 -7.95
CA GLN A 40 -9.04 19.10 -7.19
C GLN A 40 -8.27 17.99 -6.49
N ALA A 41 -7.40 17.26 -7.21
CA ALA A 41 -6.61 16.18 -6.64
C ALA A 41 -5.71 16.68 -5.49
N THR A 42 -5.06 17.83 -5.67
CA THR A 42 -4.24 18.48 -4.63
C THR A 42 -5.09 18.85 -3.42
N ALA A 43 -6.28 19.42 -3.62
CA ALA A 43 -7.19 19.84 -2.54
C ALA A 43 -7.78 18.67 -1.75
N GLN A 44 -7.63 17.43 -2.23
CA GLN A 44 -8.14 16.22 -1.58
C GLN A 44 -7.07 15.46 -0.77
N ILE A 45 -5.86 16.02 -0.64
CA ILE A 45 -4.75 15.40 0.10
C ILE A 45 -4.29 16.36 1.20
N TRP A 46 -4.32 15.90 2.44
CA TRP A 46 -3.86 16.62 3.62
C TRP A 46 -2.70 15.89 4.27
N LEU A 47 -1.59 16.60 4.44
CA LEU A 47 -0.43 16.08 5.16
C LEU A 47 -0.44 16.69 6.57
N VAL A 48 -0.36 15.85 7.60
CA VAL A 48 -0.29 16.24 9.01
C VAL A 48 0.99 15.66 9.59
N ASP A 49 1.89 16.53 10.03
CA ASP A 49 3.15 16.11 10.63
C ASP A 49 3.06 16.19 12.16
N PRO A 50 3.43 15.13 12.91
CA PRO A 50 3.51 15.16 14.36
C PRO A 50 4.68 15.98 14.90
N GLY A 51 5.67 16.34 14.07
CA GLY A 51 6.83 17.14 14.42
C GLY A 51 6.73 18.60 13.98
N GLU A 52 7.65 19.44 14.46
CA GLU A 52 7.85 20.80 13.93
C GLU A 52 8.60 20.72 12.60
N THR A 53 7.91 21.05 11.50
CA THR A 53 8.57 21.41 10.24
C THR A 53 8.16 22.79 9.85
N ASP A 54 9.07 23.58 9.27
CA ASP A 54 8.84 24.97 8.87
C ASP A 54 7.57 25.09 8.01
N GLY A 55 6.53 25.72 8.57
CA GLY A 55 5.27 25.97 7.89
C GLY A 55 4.16 24.93 8.14
N TRP A 56 4.44 23.80 8.78
CA TRP A 56 3.47 22.79 9.17
C TRP A 56 3.38 22.78 10.70
N ALA A 57 2.20 22.88 11.21
CA ALA A 57 2.04 23.00 12.65
C ALA A 57 2.19 21.62 13.33
N ALA A 58 3.06 21.52 14.35
CA ALA A 58 3.28 20.32 15.15
C ALA A 58 1.99 19.82 15.84
N ASP A 59 1.74 18.51 15.77
CA ASP A 59 0.61 17.83 16.44
C ASP A 59 1.13 16.92 17.55
N GLY A 60 1.78 17.53 18.54
CA GLY A 60 2.45 16.79 19.63
C GLY A 60 1.52 15.96 20.51
N ASP A 61 0.21 16.21 20.48
CA ASP A 61 -0.81 15.52 21.30
C ASP A 61 -1.89 14.81 20.46
N GLY A 62 -1.76 14.80 19.11
CA GLY A 62 -2.75 14.21 18.21
C GLY A 62 -4.04 15.02 18.02
N SER A 63 -4.17 16.17 18.70
CA SER A 63 -5.38 17.00 18.64
C SER A 63 -5.66 17.52 17.23
N ARG A 64 -4.60 17.84 16.48
CA ARG A 64 -4.70 18.29 15.08
C ARG A 64 -5.14 17.20 14.13
N LEU A 65 -4.67 15.95 14.34
CA LEU A 65 -5.12 14.83 13.53
C LEU A 65 -6.63 14.68 13.67
N LEU A 66 -7.15 14.66 14.90
CA LEU A 66 -8.58 14.56 15.16
C LEU A 66 -9.38 15.72 14.56
N GLU A 67 -8.89 16.97 14.75
CA GLU A 67 -9.51 18.16 14.16
C GLU A 67 -9.52 18.09 12.63
N THR A 68 -8.40 17.69 12.03
CA THR A 68 -8.28 17.52 10.58
C THR A 68 -9.25 16.45 10.08
N VAL A 69 -9.31 15.28 10.72
CA VAL A 69 -10.22 14.20 10.34
C VAL A 69 -11.69 14.64 10.44
N ARG A 70 -12.07 15.33 11.50
CA ARG A 70 -13.43 15.87 11.66
C ARG A 70 -13.81 16.89 10.58
N ARG A 71 -12.86 17.76 10.21
CA ARG A 71 -13.06 18.78 9.19
C ARG A 71 -13.11 18.21 7.79
N VAL A 72 -12.13 17.37 7.45
CA VAL A 72 -11.91 16.83 6.10
C VAL A 72 -12.85 15.66 5.80
N LYS A 73 -13.22 14.87 6.83
CA LYS A 73 -13.96 13.60 6.69
C LYS A 73 -13.28 12.69 5.66
N PRO A 74 -12.04 12.31 5.88
CA PRO A 74 -11.26 11.57 4.89
C PRO A 74 -11.86 10.18 4.65
N THR A 75 -11.64 9.65 3.45
CA THR A 75 -11.99 8.29 3.07
C THR A 75 -10.82 7.33 3.30
N ILE A 76 -9.59 7.89 3.33
CA ILE A 76 -8.34 7.18 3.56
C ILE A 76 -7.55 7.92 4.65
N LEU A 77 -7.15 7.20 5.68
CA LEU A 77 -6.22 7.65 6.72
C LEU A 77 -4.97 6.76 6.66
N LEU A 78 -3.82 7.38 6.42
CA LEU A 78 -2.53 6.70 6.30
C LEU A 78 -1.57 7.22 7.36
N GLY A 79 -0.94 6.32 8.12
CA GLY A 79 0.01 6.62 9.17
C GLY A 79 1.41 6.12 8.85
N THR A 80 2.38 7.03 8.95
CA THR A 80 3.83 6.77 8.90
C THR A 80 4.55 7.65 9.91
N SER A 81 3.87 7.95 11.00
CA SER A 81 4.28 8.94 11.98
C SER A 81 5.30 8.43 12.98
N THR A 82 5.40 7.11 13.16
CA THR A 82 6.12 6.45 14.27
C THR A 82 5.61 6.85 15.67
N VAL A 83 4.42 7.47 15.75
CA VAL A 83 3.78 7.87 17.01
C VAL A 83 2.80 6.78 17.44
N PRO A 84 3.12 6.00 18.49
CA PRO A 84 2.28 4.89 18.92
C PRO A 84 0.90 5.37 19.36
N GLY A 85 -0.16 4.69 18.89
CA GLY A 85 -1.53 4.98 19.32
C GLY A 85 -2.10 6.31 18.81
N ALA A 86 -1.44 6.97 17.83
CA ALA A 86 -1.92 8.24 17.27
C ALA A 86 -3.32 8.14 16.63
N PHE A 87 -3.67 6.97 16.10
CA PHE A 87 -5.02 6.71 15.61
C PHE A 87 -5.90 6.25 16.78
N THR A 88 -6.29 7.21 17.61
CA THR A 88 -7.15 6.96 18.76
C THR A 88 -8.55 6.51 18.34
N GLN A 89 -9.32 5.96 19.27
CA GLN A 89 -10.72 5.59 19.01
C GLN A 89 -11.52 6.75 18.43
N GLU A 90 -11.38 7.97 18.97
CA GLU A 90 -12.08 9.15 18.47
C GLU A 90 -11.72 9.50 17.03
N VAL A 91 -10.45 9.35 16.64
CA VAL A 91 -9.97 9.58 15.28
C VAL A 91 -10.61 8.58 14.31
N VAL A 92 -10.58 7.29 14.68
CA VAL A 92 -11.10 6.21 13.83
C VAL A 92 -12.64 6.26 13.72
N GLU A 93 -13.33 6.55 14.82
CA GLU A 93 -14.79 6.73 14.81
C GLU A 93 -15.20 7.95 13.96
N ALA A 94 -14.42 9.04 14.02
CA ALA A 94 -14.68 10.22 13.19
C ALA A 94 -14.56 9.93 11.68
N MET A 95 -13.71 8.99 11.28
CA MET A 95 -13.65 8.49 9.89
C MET A 95 -15.00 7.87 9.46
N GLY A 96 -15.60 7.07 10.34
CA GLY A 96 -16.87 6.37 10.08
C GLY A 96 -18.08 7.30 9.91
N VAL A 97 -18.03 8.53 10.40
CA VAL A 97 -19.12 9.52 10.23
C VAL A 97 -19.23 9.98 8.76
N GLY A 98 -18.12 10.04 8.05
CA GLY A 98 -18.07 10.54 6.67
C GLY A 98 -17.99 9.46 5.59
N THR A 99 -17.76 8.19 5.96
CA THR A 99 -17.45 7.12 5.01
C THR A 99 -17.94 5.77 5.54
N GLU A 100 -18.74 5.08 4.75
CA GLU A 100 -19.31 3.79 5.15
C GLU A 100 -18.23 2.71 5.35
N ARG A 101 -17.20 2.69 4.49
CA ARG A 101 -16.06 1.77 4.54
C ARG A 101 -14.75 2.55 4.51
N PRO A 102 -14.33 3.15 5.64
CA PRO A 102 -13.09 3.92 5.71
C PRO A 102 -11.87 3.01 5.51
N ILE A 103 -10.86 3.52 4.80
CA ILE A 103 -9.57 2.85 4.65
C ILE A 103 -8.64 3.42 5.72
N VAL A 104 -8.14 2.55 6.62
CA VAL A 104 -7.24 2.95 7.72
C VAL A 104 -5.96 2.13 7.64
N LEU A 105 -4.85 2.79 7.39
CA LEU A 105 -3.55 2.18 7.10
C LEU A 105 -2.50 2.64 8.12
N PRO A 106 -2.40 2.03 9.32
CA PRO A 106 -1.31 2.28 10.26
C PRO A 106 -0.07 1.53 9.77
N LEU A 107 0.85 2.23 9.11
CA LEU A 107 1.98 1.61 8.42
C LEU A 107 3.30 1.70 9.18
N SER A 108 3.35 2.40 10.33
CA SER A 108 4.56 2.48 11.14
C SER A 108 4.98 1.12 11.69
N ASN A 109 6.28 0.90 11.74
CA ASN A 109 6.90 -0.28 12.34
C ASN A 109 8.13 0.11 13.17
N PRO A 110 8.56 -0.68 14.14
CA PRO A 110 7.99 -1.96 14.60
C PRO A 110 6.65 -1.79 15.35
N THR A 111 6.11 -2.88 15.90
CA THR A 111 4.82 -2.90 16.64
C THR A 111 4.72 -1.85 17.74
N SER A 112 5.84 -1.50 18.38
CA SER A 112 5.90 -0.45 19.41
C SER A 112 5.69 0.97 18.86
N GLN A 113 5.62 1.16 17.55
CA GLN A 113 5.47 2.46 16.89
C GLN A 113 4.21 2.54 16.00
N ILE A 114 3.37 1.51 16.00
CA ILE A 114 2.17 1.49 15.16
C ILE A 114 1.14 2.51 15.67
N GLU A 115 0.48 3.20 14.76
CA GLU A 115 -0.52 4.22 15.08
C GLU A 115 -1.79 3.65 15.73
N ALA A 116 -2.21 2.44 15.37
CA ALA A 116 -3.26 1.66 16.04
C ALA A 116 -3.16 0.19 15.68
N MET A 117 -3.61 -0.68 16.59
CA MET A 117 -3.73 -2.11 16.29
C MET A 117 -4.96 -2.39 15.41
N PRO A 118 -4.88 -3.30 14.43
CA PRO A 118 -6.01 -3.65 13.58
C PRO A 118 -7.24 -4.12 14.34
N ALA A 119 -7.06 -4.85 15.44
CA ALA A 119 -8.16 -5.33 16.28
C ALA A 119 -8.98 -4.17 16.84
N ASP A 120 -8.32 -3.11 17.27
CA ASP A 120 -8.97 -1.91 17.79
C ASP A 120 -9.71 -1.17 16.67
N ILE A 121 -9.07 -0.96 15.51
CA ILE A 121 -9.70 -0.29 14.36
C ILE A 121 -10.96 -1.04 13.91
N ILE A 122 -10.90 -2.37 13.83
CA ILE A 122 -12.04 -3.21 13.45
C ILE A 122 -13.16 -3.09 14.49
N ALA A 123 -12.82 -3.14 15.79
CA ALA A 123 -13.79 -3.00 16.87
C ALA A 123 -14.47 -1.62 16.84
N TRP A 124 -13.70 -0.54 16.78
CA TRP A 124 -14.22 0.85 16.78
C TRP A 124 -15.08 1.17 15.55
N THR A 125 -14.81 0.51 14.41
CA THR A 125 -15.61 0.68 13.19
C THR A 125 -16.67 -0.40 12.99
N GLN A 126 -16.87 -1.29 13.97
CA GLN A 126 -17.82 -2.40 13.88
C GLN A 126 -17.61 -3.26 12.61
N GLY A 127 -16.33 -3.53 12.28
CA GLY A 127 -15.95 -4.32 11.12
C GLY A 127 -16.06 -3.62 9.77
N LYS A 128 -16.35 -2.33 9.71
CA LYS A 128 -16.53 -1.59 8.45
C LYS A 128 -15.22 -1.15 7.82
N ALA A 129 -14.18 -0.89 8.63
CA ALA A 129 -12.92 -0.41 8.11
C ALA A 129 -12.21 -1.44 7.22
N LEU A 130 -11.56 -0.93 6.20
CA LEU A 130 -10.60 -1.64 5.37
C LEU A 130 -9.21 -1.36 5.95
N VAL A 131 -8.51 -2.42 6.42
CA VAL A 131 -7.28 -2.27 7.18
C VAL A 131 -6.13 -3.05 6.55
N ALA A 132 -4.97 -2.41 6.44
CA ALA A 132 -3.68 -3.05 6.22
C ALA A 132 -2.63 -2.36 7.10
N THR A 133 -1.55 -3.06 7.46
CA THR A 133 -0.56 -2.54 8.42
C THR A 133 0.86 -2.71 7.92
N GLY A 134 1.81 -1.97 8.51
CA GLY A 134 3.24 -2.16 8.26
C GLY A 134 3.84 -3.39 8.97
N ILE A 135 3.16 -3.92 9.98
CA ILE A 135 3.61 -5.06 10.79
C ILE A 135 2.82 -6.34 10.48
N PRO A 136 3.38 -7.53 10.67
CA PRO A 136 2.61 -8.76 10.64
C PRO A 136 1.68 -8.85 11.87
N VAL A 137 0.44 -9.25 11.65
CA VAL A 137 -0.55 -9.46 12.71
C VAL A 137 -1.38 -10.69 12.44
N GLU A 138 -1.85 -11.34 13.50
CA GLU A 138 -2.77 -12.46 13.41
C GLU A 138 -4.15 -12.00 12.90
N PRO A 139 -4.92 -12.87 12.25
CA PRO A 139 -6.30 -12.57 11.88
C PRO A 139 -7.13 -12.17 13.10
N VAL A 140 -8.04 -11.21 12.90
CA VAL A 140 -8.91 -10.67 13.96
C VAL A 140 -10.30 -11.27 13.82
N ASP A 141 -10.82 -11.91 14.88
CA ASP A 141 -12.22 -12.32 14.96
C ASP A 141 -13.07 -11.17 15.53
N HIS A 142 -14.03 -10.70 14.75
CA HIS A 142 -14.99 -9.70 15.21
C HIS A 142 -16.39 -10.05 14.70
N GLY A 143 -17.31 -10.28 15.64
CA GLY A 143 -18.72 -10.59 15.31
C GLY A 143 -18.89 -11.87 14.49
N GLY A 144 -18.01 -12.84 14.62
CA GLY A 144 -18.03 -14.11 13.87
C GLY A 144 -17.45 -14.02 12.45
N THR A 145 -16.90 -12.87 12.09
CA THR A 145 -16.13 -12.67 10.84
C THR A 145 -14.65 -12.64 11.16
N ILE A 146 -13.87 -13.44 10.42
CA ILE A 146 -12.40 -13.45 10.52
C ILE A 146 -11.84 -12.44 9.53
N TYR A 147 -11.24 -11.39 10.06
CA TYR A 147 -10.56 -10.34 9.26
C TYR A 147 -9.09 -10.71 9.07
N ARG A 148 -8.68 -10.97 7.84
CA ARG A 148 -7.28 -11.15 7.47
C ARG A 148 -6.67 -9.79 7.17
N ILE A 149 -5.56 -9.48 7.84
CA ILE A 149 -4.91 -8.17 7.70
C ILE A 149 -3.70 -8.31 6.80
N GLY A 150 -3.73 -7.63 5.66
CA GLY A 150 -2.59 -7.59 4.75
C GLY A 150 -1.44 -6.77 5.34
N GLN A 151 -0.21 -7.27 5.22
CA GLN A 151 0.98 -6.50 5.58
C GLN A 151 1.46 -5.68 4.38
N ALA A 152 1.51 -4.36 4.53
CA ALA A 152 2.12 -3.46 3.56
C ALA A 152 3.65 -3.53 3.69
N ASN A 153 4.23 -4.56 3.09
CA ASN A 153 5.66 -4.83 3.13
C ASN A 153 6.29 -4.59 1.76
N ASN A 154 7.44 -3.93 1.75
CA ASN A 154 8.22 -3.67 0.54
C ASN A 154 8.57 -4.96 -0.22
N ALA A 155 8.63 -6.10 0.46
CA ALA A 155 8.87 -7.40 -0.16
C ALA A 155 7.79 -7.79 -1.20
N LEU A 156 6.57 -7.26 -1.11
CA LEU A 156 5.52 -7.47 -2.12
C LEU A 156 5.85 -6.79 -3.46
N LEU A 157 6.67 -5.75 -3.45
CA LEU A 157 6.95 -4.93 -4.62
C LEU A 157 8.38 -5.09 -5.14
N TYR A 158 9.40 -5.00 -4.27
CA TYR A 158 10.79 -4.86 -4.69
C TYR A 158 11.37 -6.04 -5.47
N PRO A 159 11.12 -7.32 -5.13
CA PRO A 159 11.67 -8.43 -5.92
C PRO A 159 11.15 -8.42 -7.35
N GLY A 160 9.85 -8.17 -7.55
CA GLY A 160 9.25 -8.03 -8.87
C GLY A 160 9.79 -6.82 -9.62
N SER A 161 9.92 -5.69 -8.93
CA SER A 161 10.52 -4.47 -9.50
C SER A 161 12.01 -4.62 -9.82
N GLY A 162 12.78 -5.41 -9.10
CA GLY A 162 14.18 -5.73 -9.40
C GLY A 162 14.33 -6.64 -10.62
N LEU A 163 13.51 -7.69 -10.71
CA LEU A 163 13.50 -8.64 -11.83
C LEU A 163 13.30 -7.96 -13.19
N ARG A 164 12.52 -6.88 -13.26
CA ARG A 164 12.31 -6.11 -14.49
C ARG A 164 13.61 -5.59 -15.10
N THR A 165 14.53 -5.08 -14.25
CA THR A 165 15.82 -4.54 -14.71
C THR A 165 16.65 -5.65 -15.36
N ILE A 166 16.53 -6.88 -14.85
CA ILE A 166 17.22 -8.06 -15.36
C ILE A 166 16.55 -8.61 -16.63
N VAL A 167 15.21 -8.55 -16.71
CA VAL A 167 14.44 -9.17 -17.80
C VAL A 167 14.25 -8.22 -18.97
N ALA A 168 13.93 -6.95 -18.72
CA ALA A 168 13.68 -5.96 -19.76
C ALA A 168 14.88 -5.03 -20.02
N GLY A 169 15.94 -5.09 -19.20
CA GLY A 169 17.06 -4.16 -19.30
C GLY A 169 16.63 -2.70 -19.26
N ALA A 170 15.58 -2.37 -18.49
CA ALA A 170 14.98 -1.05 -18.52
C ALA A 170 15.99 0.05 -18.18
N SER A 171 16.09 1.04 -19.05
CA SER A 171 17.06 2.15 -18.92
C SER A 171 16.77 3.09 -17.75
N ARG A 172 15.54 3.12 -17.26
CA ARG A 172 15.08 3.89 -16.09
C ARG A 172 13.83 3.28 -15.48
N VAL A 173 13.49 3.73 -14.27
CA VAL A 173 12.20 3.49 -13.62
C VAL A 173 11.26 4.63 -14.01
N THR A 174 10.04 4.32 -14.40
CA THR A 174 9.00 5.29 -14.73
C THR A 174 7.84 5.19 -13.75
N ASP A 175 7.03 6.24 -13.64
CA ASP A 175 5.82 6.22 -12.82
C ASP A 175 4.79 5.19 -13.31
N GLY A 176 4.72 4.97 -14.63
CA GLY A 176 3.90 3.90 -15.19
C GLY A 176 4.32 2.51 -14.76
N MET A 177 5.62 2.25 -14.65
CA MET A 177 6.14 0.98 -14.12
C MET A 177 5.84 0.82 -12.63
N LEU A 178 5.94 1.88 -11.82
CA LEU A 178 5.58 1.86 -10.40
C LEU A 178 4.08 1.60 -10.22
N ARG A 179 3.27 2.26 -11.03
CA ARG A 179 1.82 2.04 -11.07
C ARG A 179 1.48 0.60 -11.46
N ALA A 180 2.06 0.07 -12.52
CA ALA A 180 1.84 -1.30 -12.96
C ALA A 180 2.17 -2.31 -11.84
N ALA A 181 3.25 -2.06 -11.10
CA ALA A 181 3.61 -2.87 -9.94
C ALA A 181 2.54 -2.81 -8.84
N ALA A 182 2.07 -1.62 -8.48
CA ALA A 182 1.05 -1.44 -7.45
C ALA A 182 -0.30 -2.08 -7.85
N GLU A 183 -0.72 -1.90 -9.10
CA GLU A 183 -1.94 -2.49 -9.67
C GLU A 183 -1.83 -4.03 -9.72
N ALA A 184 -0.67 -4.56 -10.07
CA ALA A 184 -0.40 -6.00 -10.08
C ALA A 184 -0.47 -6.62 -8.70
N VAL A 185 0.08 -5.96 -7.67
CA VAL A 185 -0.03 -6.41 -6.27
C VAL A 185 -1.50 -6.37 -5.81
N ALA A 186 -2.18 -5.25 -6.03
CA ALA A 186 -3.57 -5.08 -5.61
C ALA A 186 -4.54 -6.01 -6.36
N GLY A 187 -4.20 -6.42 -7.57
CA GLY A 187 -5.02 -7.32 -8.40
C GLY A 187 -5.00 -8.79 -7.96
N GLN A 188 -4.12 -9.17 -7.04
CA GLN A 188 -3.97 -10.56 -6.60
C GLN A 188 -4.96 -10.96 -5.51
N VAL A 189 -5.68 -10.00 -4.92
CA VAL A 189 -6.65 -10.25 -3.85
C VAL A 189 -8.04 -9.80 -4.26
N ASP A 190 -9.05 -10.57 -3.86
CA ASP A 190 -10.46 -10.15 -3.92
C ASP A 190 -10.86 -9.56 -2.57
N ALA A 191 -10.58 -8.28 -2.38
CA ALA A 191 -10.87 -7.56 -1.15
C ALA A 191 -12.36 -7.12 -1.03
N ALA A 192 -13.24 -7.56 -1.94
CA ALA A 192 -14.67 -7.28 -1.87
C ALA A 192 -15.37 -8.14 -0.79
N GLN A 193 -14.82 -9.31 -0.49
CA GLN A 193 -15.39 -10.21 0.51
C GLN A 193 -15.20 -9.68 1.93
N PRO A 194 -16.19 -9.83 2.83
CA PRO A 194 -16.03 -9.48 4.23
C PRO A 194 -14.84 -10.20 4.86
N GLY A 195 -14.00 -9.47 5.58
CA GLY A 195 -12.82 -10.02 6.23
C GLY A 195 -11.64 -10.38 5.32
N ALA A 196 -11.73 -10.14 4.01
CA ALA A 196 -10.61 -10.36 3.10
C ALA A 196 -9.47 -9.37 3.34
N ALA A 197 -8.22 -9.84 3.15
CA ALA A 197 -7.05 -8.97 3.19
C ALA A 197 -7.03 -7.99 2.01
N LEU A 198 -6.43 -6.82 2.19
CA LEU A 198 -6.24 -5.83 1.12
C LEU A 198 -5.00 -6.11 0.25
N LEU A 199 -4.10 -6.94 0.73
CA LEU A 199 -2.82 -7.26 0.10
C LEU A 199 -2.59 -8.78 0.14
N PRO A 200 -1.83 -9.33 -0.82
CA PRO A 200 -1.47 -10.74 -0.82
C PRO A 200 -0.62 -11.10 0.42
N PRO A 201 -0.70 -12.35 0.90
CA PRO A 201 0.09 -12.81 2.03
C PRO A 201 1.58 -12.85 1.69
N VAL A 202 2.43 -12.56 2.68
CA VAL A 202 3.89 -12.53 2.51
C VAL A 202 4.44 -13.93 2.21
N GLU A 203 3.74 -14.97 2.59
CA GLU A 203 4.07 -16.37 2.29
C GLU A 203 4.02 -16.68 0.79
N GLU A 204 3.26 -15.92 0.02
CA GLU A 204 3.12 -16.06 -1.44
C GLU A 204 4.03 -15.11 -2.22
N LEU A 205 5.05 -14.54 -1.59
CA LEU A 205 5.97 -13.56 -2.18
C LEU A 205 6.56 -14.00 -3.53
N ARG A 206 6.82 -15.28 -3.70
CA ARG A 206 7.42 -15.77 -4.94
C ARG A 206 6.49 -15.57 -6.13
N GLU A 207 5.21 -15.95 -5.99
CA GLU A 207 4.22 -15.79 -7.04
C GLU A 207 3.85 -14.32 -7.21
N SER A 208 3.67 -13.59 -6.12
CA SER A 208 3.43 -12.15 -6.15
C SER A 208 4.54 -11.39 -6.88
N SER A 209 5.80 -11.76 -6.65
CA SER A 209 6.95 -11.17 -7.34
C SER A 209 6.94 -11.48 -8.85
N ALA A 210 6.53 -12.70 -9.24
CA ALA A 210 6.43 -13.06 -10.64
C ALA A 210 5.35 -12.24 -11.37
N VAL A 211 4.16 -12.14 -10.77
CA VAL A 211 3.03 -11.36 -11.31
C VAL A 211 3.43 -9.89 -11.44
N THR A 212 4.03 -9.33 -10.40
CA THR A 212 4.50 -7.93 -10.39
C THR A 212 5.57 -7.69 -11.45
N ALA A 213 6.55 -8.60 -11.57
CA ALA A 213 7.62 -8.47 -12.56
C ALA A 213 7.08 -8.46 -14.00
N VAL A 214 6.14 -9.34 -14.32
CA VAL A 214 5.52 -9.39 -15.64
C VAL A 214 4.81 -8.08 -15.98
N ALA A 215 4.02 -7.55 -15.05
CA ALA A 215 3.31 -6.27 -15.25
C ALA A 215 4.29 -5.12 -15.49
N VAL A 216 5.38 -5.08 -14.74
CA VAL A 216 6.38 -4.03 -14.86
C VAL A 216 7.21 -4.16 -16.14
N VAL A 217 7.56 -5.39 -16.58
CA VAL A 217 8.22 -5.63 -17.88
C VAL A 217 7.32 -5.16 -19.01
N GLN A 218 6.02 -5.47 -18.98
CA GLN A 218 5.09 -5.00 -19.98
C GLN A 218 5.00 -3.46 -20.02
N ALA A 219 4.88 -2.82 -18.87
CA ALA A 219 4.88 -1.36 -18.78
C ALA A 219 6.16 -0.74 -19.36
N ALA A 220 7.32 -1.33 -19.08
CA ALA A 220 8.59 -0.87 -19.65
C ALA A 220 8.66 -0.99 -21.18
N ILE A 221 8.06 -2.03 -21.74
CA ILE A 221 7.96 -2.23 -23.19
C ILE A 221 7.03 -1.19 -23.80
N ASP A 222 5.86 -0.98 -23.20
CA ASP A 222 4.82 -0.06 -23.70
C ASP A 222 5.31 1.40 -23.68
N GLU A 223 6.10 1.76 -22.67
CA GLU A 223 6.70 3.09 -22.53
C GLU A 223 8.01 3.27 -23.31
N GLY A 224 8.48 2.23 -24.00
CA GLY A 224 9.67 2.31 -24.83
C GLY A 224 10.99 2.43 -24.06
N VAL A 225 11.02 2.10 -22.75
CA VAL A 225 12.22 2.15 -21.92
C VAL A 225 12.90 0.78 -21.77
N ALA A 226 12.28 -0.28 -22.26
CA ALA A 226 12.86 -1.63 -22.30
C ALA A 226 13.88 -1.75 -23.44
N VAL A 227 15.08 -2.25 -23.12
CA VAL A 227 16.11 -2.63 -24.09
C VAL A 227 15.77 -4.02 -24.64
N ASP A 228 15.48 -4.96 -23.77
CA ASP A 228 15.07 -6.31 -24.11
C ASP A 228 13.55 -6.41 -24.16
N ARG A 229 13.03 -6.99 -25.22
CA ARG A 229 11.58 -7.16 -25.45
C ARG A 229 11.25 -8.64 -25.62
N PRO A 230 11.15 -9.41 -24.54
CA PRO A 230 10.84 -10.83 -24.63
C PRO A 230 9.46 -11.02 -25.26
N SER A 231 9.35 -12.01 -26.16
CA SER A 231 8.08 -12.38 -26.79
C SER A 231 7.08 -12.97 -25.79
N ASP A 232 7.58 -13.57 -24.71
CA ASP A 232 6.80 -14.06 -23.58
C ASP A 232 7.42 -13.55 -22.27
N PRO A 233 6.89 -12.44 -21.72
CA PRO A 233 7.36 -11.89 -20.45
C PRO A 233 7.20 -12.86 -19.28
N HIS A 234 6.15 -13.69 -19.26
CA HIS A 234 5.94 -14.68 -18.19
C HIS A 234 7.05 -15.72 -18.16
N GLN A 235 7.39 -16.29 -19.32
CA GLN A 235 8.47 -17.26 -19.44
C GLN A 235 9.82 -16.60 -19.08
N ALA A 236 10.09 -15.41 -19.59
CA ALA A 236 11.33 -14.69 -19.35
C ALA A 236 11.54 -14.37 -17.85
N VAL A 237 10.49 -13.92 -17.16
CA VAL A 237 10.52 -13.66 -15.71
C VAL A 237 10.81 -14.96 -14.96
N ARG A 238 10.04 -16.04 -15.20
CA ARG A 238 10.22 -17.32 -14.50
C ARG A 238 11.61 -17.91 -14.70
N ALA A 239 12.20 -17.78 -15.89
CA ALA A 239 13.55 -18.24 -16.20
C ALA A 239 14.65 -17.48 -15.46
N ARG A 240 14.40 -16.22 -15.05
CA ARG A 240 15.36 -15.38 -14.32
C ARG A 240 15.15 -15.39 -12.81
N MET A 241 14.03 -15.92 -12.34
CA MET A 241 13.77 -16.06 -10.91
C MET A 241 14.74 -17.09 -10.31
N TRP A 242 15.41 -16.67 -9.23
CA TRP A 242 16.30 -17.55 -8.49
C TRP A 242 15.56 -18.81 -8.02
N GLN A 243 16.18 -19.99 -8.22
CA GLN A 243 15.71 -21.28 -7.74
C GLN A 243 16.64 -21.72 -6.62
N PRO A 244 16.13 -22.08 -5.42
CA PRO A 244 16.94 -22.70 -4.41
C PRO A 244 17.36 -24.10 -4.93
N GLY A 245 18.63 -24.24 -5.33
CA GLY A 245 19.25 -25.51 -5.68
C GLY A 245 20.26 -25.87 -4.59
N CYS A 246 20.19 -27.07 -4.03
CA CYS A 246 21.37 -27.67 -3.42
C CYS A 246 22.26 -28.11 -4.58
N ASP A 247 23.28 -27.32 -4.91
CA ASP A 247 24.41 -27.86 -5.66
C ASP A 247 24.95 -29.01 -4.83
N LYS A 248 24.73 -30.24 -5.28
CA LYS A 248 25.50 -31.37 -4.80
C LYS A 248 26.94 -30.99 -5.12
N GLN A 249 27.69 -30.57 -4.09
CA GLN A 249 29.15 -30.41 -4.19
C GLN A 249 29.63 -31.67 -4.88
N GLY A 250 30.21 -31.45 -6.06
CA GLY A 250 30.73 -32.53 -6.88
C GLY A 250 31.68 -33.39 -6.07
N ASP A 251 31.54 -34.68 -6.25
CA ASP A 251 32.52 -35.67 -5.86
C ASP A 251 33.91 -35.17 -6.27
N ALA A 252 34.68 -34.75 -5.29
CA ALA A 252 36.10 -34.65 -5.42
C ALA A 252 36.64 -36.09 -5.49
N THR A 253 36.59 -36.67 -6.64
CA THR A 253 37.37 -37.88 -6.92
C THR A 253 38.81 -37.48 -7.21
N ALA A 254 39.64 -37.95 -6.33
CA ALA A 254 41.10 -38.13 -6.30
C ALA A 254 41.86 -37.94 -7.61
#